data_e5ea2b4511a157d4cf723aac74bc7804
#
_entry.id   e5ea2b4511a157d4cf723aac74bc7804
#
_cell.length_a   1.000
_cell.length_b   1.000
_cell.length_c   1.000
_cell.angle_alpha   90.00
_cell.angle_beta   90.00
_cell.angle_gamma   90.00
#
_symmetry.space_group_name_H-M   'P 1'
#
loop_
_entity.id
_entity.type
_entity.pdbx_description
1 polymer ?
#
loop_
_entity_poly.entity_id
_entity_poly.type
_entity_poly.pdbx_seq_one_letter_code
_entity_poly.pdbx_strand_id
1 'polypeptide(L)'
;MAGSKIVFFFFFQLKVYIDNRQGTLCALTRFLAKHGINIYGLTLADTEGHGYARLVVDDTEKARQLVEDSGELVAARDVLLIRIANEPGELARLLELLAAHNLNIEYGYSAGGPGDDKGLVLVPSDVEAALDVLKQDR
;
A
#
# COMPACT_ATOMS: atom_id res chain seq x y z
N MET A 1 10.28 -28.64 -3.63
CA MET A 1 10.33 -27.80 -2.44
C MET A 1 9.06 -26.97 -2.33
N ALA A 2 8.50 -26.93 -1.17
CA ALA A 2 7.36 -26.06 -0.96
C ALA A 2 7.77 -24.62 -1.26
N GLY A 3 6.97 -23.94 -2.02
CA GLY A 3 7.23 -22.53 -2.30
C GLY A 3 7.20 -21.71 -1.02
N SER A 4 7.80 -20.55 -1.08
CA SER A 4 7.76 -19.61 0.03
C SER A 4 6.32 -19.23 0.32
N LYS A 5 6.03 -19.07 1.59
CA LYS A 5 4.70 -18.72 2.04
C LYS A 5 4.42 -17.26 1.73
N ILE A 6 3.27 -16.99 1.14
CA ILE A 6 2.80 -15.63 0.94
C ILE A 6 2.07 -15.20 2.21
N VAL A 7 2.54 -14.13 2.82
CA VAL A 7 1.88 -13.52 3.98
C VAL A 7 1.15 -12.29 3.49
N PHE A 8 -0.11 -12.14 3.85
CA PHE A 8 -0.92 -11.06 3.34
C PHE A 8 -1.81 -10.50 4.43
N PHE A 9 -2.10 -9.21 4.31
CA PHE A 9 -2.93 -8.48 5.26
C PHE A 9 -3.91 -7.62 4.49
N PHE A 10 -5.13 -7.57 4.98
CA PHE A 10 -6.10 -6.57 4.55
C PHE A 10 -5.72 -5.25 5.21
N PHE A 11 -5.56 -4.21 4.42
CA PHE A 11 -5.13 -2.91 4.94
C PHE A 11 -5.88 -1.79 4.24
N PHE A 12 -5.73 -0.59 4.75
CA PHE A 12 -6.26 0.61 4.09
C PHE A 12 -5.12 1.51 3.66
N GLN A 13 -5.28 2.10 2.50
CA GLN A 13 -4.36 3.08 1.95
C GLN A 13 -5.00 4.45 2.05
N LEU A 14 -4.23 5.43 2.45
CA LEU A 14 -4.65 6.83 2.40
C LEU A 14 -4.13 7.47 1.13
N LYS A 15 -4.98 8.26 0.49
CA LYS A 15 -4.59 9.10 -0.64
C LYS A 15 -4.75 10.55 -0.18
N VAL A 16 -3.61 11.22 -0.02
CA VAL A 16 -3.58 12.60 0.47
C VAL A 16 -3.27 13.52 -0.70
N TYR A 17 -4.15 14.47 -0.96
CA TYR A 17 -3.96 15.43 -2.05
C TYR A 17 -3.07 16.55 -1.56
N ILE A 18 -1.91 16.68 -2.19
CA ILE A 18 -0.92 17.71 -1.85
C ILE A 18 -0.43 18.37 -3.13
N ASP A 19 -0.02 19.62 -3.03
CA ASP A 19 0.67 20.26 -4.13
C ASP A 19 2.03 19.61 -4.32
N ASN A 20 2.37 19.26 -5.55
CA ASN A 20 3.67 18.67 -5.83
C ASN A 20 4.71 19.80 -5.97
N ARG A 21 5.10 20.37 -4.84
CA ARG A 21 6.10 21.42 -4.73
C ARG A 21 7.20 20.99 -3.78
N GLN A 22 8.31 21.68 -3.88
CA GLN A 22 9.43 21.42 -2.98
C GLN A 22 8.95 21.55 -1.52
N GLY A 23 9.19 20.53 -0.73
CA GLY A 23 8.92 20.52 0.69
C GLY A 23 7.53 20.06 1.12
N THR A 24 6.57 19.89 0.20
CA THR A 24 5.23 19.46 0.61
C THR A 24 5.19 18.03 1.13
N LEU A 25 5.87 17.13 0.45
CA LEU A 25 5.95 15.74 0.91
C LEU A 25 6.73 15.64 2.22
N CYS A 26 7.80 16.40 2.34
CA CYS A 26 8.57 16.48 3.58
C CYS A 26 7.69 16.93 4.75
N ALA A 27 6.88 17.96 4.53
CA ALA A 27 5.98 18.48 5.57
C ALA A 27 4.95 17.42 5.99
N LEU A 28 4.36 16.71 5.04
CA LEU A 28 3.40 15.66 5.33
C LEU A 28 4.02 14.53 6.17
N THR A 29 5.18 14.04 5.72
CA THR A 29 5.83 12.92 6.42
C THR A 29 6.30 13.33 7.80
N ARG A 30 6.80 14.56 7.95
CA ARG A 30 7.22 15.06 9.24
C ARG A 30 6.04 15.25 10.19
N PHE A 31 4.93 15.72 9.67
CA PHE A 31 3.68 15.86 10.45
C PHE A 31 3.22 14.51 11.00
N LEU A 32 3.22 13.48 10.17
CA LEU A 32 2.84 12.14 10.61
C LEU A 32 3.83 11.57 11.63
N ALA A 33 5.12 11.75 11.38
CA ALA A 33 6.16 11.28 12.30
C ALA A 33 6.03 11.94 13.69
N LYS A 34 5.72 13.21 13.71
CA LYS A 34 5.53 13.96 14.97
C LYS A 34 4.42 13.35 15.83
N HIS A 35 3.43 12.76 15.19
CA HIS A 35 2.30 12.14 15.88
C HIS A 35 2.47 10.62 16.04
N GLY A 36 3.67 10.11 15.83
CA GLY A 36 3.98 8.71 16.04
C GLY A 36 3.48 7.75 14.97
N ILE A 37 3.12 8.26 13.79
CA ILE A 37 2.68 7.44 12.68
C ILE A 37 3.88 6.93 11.89
N ASN A 38 3.97 5.62 11.70
CA ASN A 38 5.01 5.01 10.89
C ASN A 38 4.47 4.70 9.50
N ILE A 39 5.22 5.08 8.48
CA ILE A 39 4.86 4.88 7.09
C ILE A 39 5.48 3.59 6.59
N TYR A 40 4.65 2.62 6.18
CA TYR A 40 5.11 1.35 5.61
C TYR A 40 5.34 1.45 4.12
N GLY A 41 4.53 2.22 3.43
CA GLY A 41 4.64 2.37 1.99
C GLY A 41 4.21 3.75 1.55
N LEU A 42 4.83 4.21 0.47
CA LEU A 42 4.61 5.56 -0.04
C LEU A 42 4.80 5.56 -1.54
N THR A 43 3.89 6.22 -2.24
CA THR A 43 4.13 6.59 -3.63
C THR A 43 3.56 7.98 -3.88
N LEU A 44 4.23 8.72 -4.73
CA LEU A 44 3.85 10.09 -5.08
C LEU A 44 3.50 10.12 -6.55
N ALA A 45 2.38 10.73 -6.87
CA ALA A 45 1.96 10.90 -8.25
C ALA A 45 1.61 12.36 -8.51
N ASP A 46 1.81 12.76 -9.74
CA ASP A 46 1.49 14.10 -10.21
C ASP A 46 0.84 13.98 -11.57
N THR A 47 -0.38 14.46 -11.69
CA THR A 47 -1.12 14.43 -12.94
C THR A 47 -1.60 15.85 -13.22
N GLU A 48 -0.99 16.48 -14.22
CA GLU A 48 -1.38 17.82 -14.70
C GLU A 48 -1.54 18.87 -13.59
N GLY A 49 -0.55 18.93 -12.69
CA GLY A 49 -0.53 19.90 -11.61
C GLY A 49 -1.30 19.50 -10.36
N HIS A 50 -1.88 18.32 -10.36
CA HIS A 50 -2.56 17.78 -9.18
C HIS A 50 -1.74 16.66 -8.61
N GLY A 51 -1.11 16.91 -7.46
CA GLY A 51 -0.31 15.93 -6.79
C GLY A 51 -1.08 15.17 -5.72
N TYR A 52 -0.67 13.94 -5.49
CA TYR A 52 -1.17 13.18 -4.35
C TYR A 52 -0.14 12.16 -3.90
N ALA A 53 -0.19 11.84 -2.63
CA ALA A 53 0.61 10.80 -2.04
C ALA A 53 -0.30 9.64 -1.62
N ARG A 54 0.08 8.42 -1.97
CA ARG A 54 -0.57 7.23 -1.44
C ARG A 54 0.31 6.69 -0.32
N LEU A 55 -0.30 6.44 0.83
CA LEU A 55 0.41 6.03 2.02
C LEU A 55 -0.26 4.79 2.63
N VAL A 56 0.56 3.85 3.07
CA VAL A 56 0.11 2.79 3.97
C VAL A 56 0.87 2.99 5.27
N VAL A 57 0.13 3.13 6.35
CA VAL A 57 0.69 3.48 7.67
C VAL A 57 0.27 2.47 8.72
N ASP A 58 0.92 2.51 9.87
CA ASP A 58 0.63 1.57 10.95
C ASP A 58 -0.72 1.81 11.62
N ASP A 59 -1.17 3.06 11.69
CA ASP A 59 -2.45 3.43 12.29
C ASP A 59 -3.23 4.32 11.32
N THR A 60 -3.96 3.68 10.43
CA THR A 60 -4.66 4.36 9.34
C THR A 60 -5.70 5.36 9.85
N GLU A 61 -6.50 4.95 10.82
CA GLU A 61 -7.58 5.82 11.30
C GLU A 61 -7.05 7.08 11.98
N LYS A 62 -6.01 6.92 12.79
CA LYS A 62 -5.38 8.06 13.43
C LYS A 62 -4.76 9.00 12.39
N ALA A 63 -4.06 8.45 11.41
CA ALA A 63 -3.44 9.24 10.35
C ALA A 63 -4.49 9.98 9.53
N ARG A 64 -5.59 9.30 9.17
CA ARG A 64 -6.67 9.91 8.40
C ARG A 64 -7.24 11.12 9.15
N GLN A 65 -7.53 10.93 10.43
CA GLN A 65 -8.09 11.99 11.25
C GLN A 65 -7.13 13.19 11.37
N LEU A 66 -5.86 12.93 11.57
CA LEU A 66 -4.84 13.98 11.66
C LEU A 66 -4.76 14.80 10.37
N VAL A 67 -4.77 14.12 9.23
CA VAL A 67 -4.68 14.79 7.92
C VAL A 67 -5.95 15.59 7.64
N GLU A 68 -7.11 15.02 7.93
CA GLU A 68 -8.37 15.76 7.75
C GLU A 68 -8.43 16.99 8.63
N ASP A 69 -8.01 16.88 9.88
CA ASP A 69 -8.01 18.00 10.82
C ASP A 69 -7.05 19.10 10.40
N SER A 70 -6.00 18.77 9.64
CA SER A 70 -5.07 19.77 9.12
C SER A 70 -5.60 20.50 7.88
N GLY A 71 -6.77 20.10 7.38
CA GLY A 71 -7.41 20.75 6.24
C GLY A 71 -7.10 20.13 4.88
N GLU A 72 -6.30 19.07 4.85
CA GLU A 72 -5.97 18.40 3.60
C GLU A 72 -7.08 17.43 3.19
N LEU A 73 -7.26 17.28 1.88
CA LEU A 73 -8.18 16.28 1.36
C LEU A 73 -7.53 14.91 1.45
N VAL A 74 -8.28 13.95 1.98
CA VAL A 74 -7.80 12.58 2.12
C VAL A 74 -8.92 11.62 1.76
N ALA A 75 -8.55 10.55 1.06
CA ALA A 75 -9.46 9.44 0.76
C ALA A 75 -8.81 8.15 1.24
N ALA A 76 -9.63 7.18 1.58
CA ALA A 76 -9.16 5.87 2.02
C ALA A 76 -9.75 4.79 1.12
N ARG A 77 -8.97 3.76 0.86
CA ARG A 77 -9.46 2.56 0.16
C ARG A 77 -8.77 1.33 0.70
N ASP A 78 -9.42 0.19 0.54
CA ASP A 78 -8.85 -1.09 0.91
C ASP A 78 -7.79 -1.52 -0.10
N VAL A 79 -6.74 -2.11 0.41
CA VAL A 79 -5.61 -2.63 -0.37
C VAL A 79 -5.13 -3.93 0.27
N LEU A 80 -4.21 -4.60 -0.42
CA LEU A 80 -3.50 -5.73 0.16
C LEU A 80 -2.07 -5.32 0.48
N LEU A 81 -1.64 -5.61 1.67
CA LEU A 81 -0.24 -5.53 2.06
C LEU A 81 0.30 -6.96 2.07
N ILE A 82 1.25 -7.23 1.20
CA ILE A 82 1.71 -8.59 0.94
C ILE A 82 3.21 -8.67 1.21
N ARG A 83 3.61 -9.79 1.78
CA ARG A 83 5.02 -10.09 2.01
C ARG A 83 5.37 -11.40 1.35
N ILE A 84 6.40 -11.37 0.55
CA ILE A 84 6.91 -12.53 -0.19
C ILE A 84 8.42 -12.60 -0.01
N ALA A 85 8.98 -13.77 -0.25
CA ALA A 85 10.44 -13.93 -0.24
C ALA A 85 11.05 -13.02 -1.32
N ASN A 86 12.16 -12.40 -1.00
CA ASN A 86 12.86 -11.52 -1.94
C ASN A 86 13.77 -12.36 -2.81
N GLU A 87 13.17 -13.14 -3.71
CA GLU A 87 13.87 -14.08 -4.59
C GLU A 87 13.28 -14.01 -6.00
N PRO A 88 14.08 -14.36 -7.02
CA PRO A 88 13.58 -14.38 -8.39
C PRO A 88 12.36 -15.30 -8.52
N GLY A 89 11.34 -14.82 -9.22
CA GLY A 89 10.12 -15.59 -9.50
C GLY A 89 9.02 -15.49 -8.45
N GLU A 90 9.29 -14.99 -7.27
CA GLU A 90 8.28 -14.94 -6.22
C GLU A 90 7.16 -13.96 -6.55
N LEU A 91 7.49 -12.78 -7.06
CA LEU A 91 6.48 -11.84 -7.50
C LEU A 91 5.68 -12.39 -8.68
N ALA A 92 6.37 -13.02 -9.64
CA ALA A 92 5.70 -13.61 -10.78
C ALA A 92 4.71 -14.68 -10.35
N ARG A 93 5.08 -15.52 -9.39
CA ARG A 93 4.20 -16.57 -8.85
C ARG A 93 2.93 -15.98 -8.26
N LEU A 94 3.08 -14.93 -7.47
CA LEU A 94 1.94 -14.24 -6.87
C LEU A 94 1.00 -13.67 -7.94
N LEU A 95 1.56 -12.98 -8.92
CA LEU A 95 0.77 -12.33 -9.97
C LEU A 95 0.11 -13.35 -10.89
N GLU A 96 0.79 -14.47 -11.18
CA GLU A 96 0.20 -15.56 -11.95
C GLU A 96 -1.01 -16.17 -11.25
N LEU A 97 -0.92 -16.32 -9.94
CA LEU A 97 -2.03 -16.84 -9.14
C LEU A 97 -3.26 -15.94 -9.25
N LEU A 98 -3.06 -14.63 -9.09
CA LEU A 98 -4.16 -13.68 -9.19
C LEU A 98 -4.73 -13.62 -10.63
N ALA A 99 -3.85 -13.64 -11.62
CA ALA A 99 -4.28 -13.63 -13.03
C ALA A 99 -5.10 -14.86 -13.38
N ALA A 100 -4.75 -16.03 -12.84
CA ALA A 100 -5.48 -17.27 -13.07
C ALA A 100 -6.93 -17.18 -12.57
N HIS A 101 -7.20 -16.27 -11.65
CA HIS A 101 -8.55 -16.03 -11.13
C HIS A 101 -9.17 -14.75 -11.69
N ASN A 102 -8.66 -14.28 -12.83
CA ASN A 102 -9.18 -13.11 -13.54
C ASN A 102 -9.12 -11.81 -12.74
N LEU A 103 -8.15 -11.72 -11.87
CA LEU A 103 -7.94 -10.51 -11.06
C LEU A 103 -6.85 -9.64 -11.68
N ASN A 104 -7.22 -8.43 -12.03
CA ASN A 104 -6.27 -7.44 -12.54
C ASN A 104 -5.66 -6.67 -11.38
N ILE A 105 -4.41 -6.30 -11.51
CA ILE A 105 -3.76 -5.40 -10.57
C ILE A 105 -3.83 -4.01 -11.16
N GLU A 106 -4.56 -3.12 -10.50
CA GLU A 106 -4.71 -1.75 -10.97
C GLU A 106 -3.43 -0.95 -10.79
N TYR A 107 -2.77 -1.13 -9.66
CA TYR A 107 -1.46 -0.58 -9.39
C TYR A 107 -0.87 -1.24 -8.14
N GLY A 108 0.40 -0.98 -7.93
CA GLY A 108 1.08 -1.48 -6.75
C GLY A 108 2.41 -0.77 -6.56
N TYR A 109 2.98 -0.92 -5.40
CA TYR A 109 4.27 -0.33 -5.07
C TYR A 109 4.91 -1.07 -3.90
N SER A 110 6.21 -0.87 -3.75
CA SER A 110 6.96 -1.50 -2.67
C SER A 110 6.58 -0.90 -1.31
N ALA A 111 6.67 -1.71 -0.28
CA ALA A 111 6.36 -1.29 1.08
C ALA A 111 7.33 -1.96 2.04
N GLY A 112 7.57 -1.29 3.16
CA GLY A 112 8.27 -1.91 4.28
C GLY A 112 7.30 -2.74 5.10
N GLY A 113 7.55 -2.81 6.36
CA GLY A 113 6.77 -3.58 7.30
C GLY A 113 7.69 -4.45 8.13
N PRO A 114 7.14 -5.20 9.08
CA PRO A 114 7.98 -6.03 9.92
C PRO A 114 8.57 -7.20 9.13
N GLY A 115 9.87 -7.47 9.33
CA GLY A 115 10.57 -8.58 8.72
C GLY A 115 11.46 -8.21 7.57
N ASP A 116 12.16 -9.20 7.03
CA ASP A 116 13.18 -9.03 6.01
C ASP A 116 12.70 -9.36 4.59
N ASP A 117 11.47 -9.83 4.46
CA ASP A 117 10.90 -10.17 3.18
C ASP A 117 10.53 -8.93 2.38
N LYS A 118 10.36 -9.11 1.09
CA LYS A 118 9.89 -8.05 0.22
C LYS A 118 8.43 -7.74 0.50
N GLY A 119 8.14 -6.49 0.79
CA GLY A 119 6.78 -6.01 1.00
C GLY A 119 6.23 -5.30 -0.22
N LEU A 120 4.94 -5.49 -0.47
CA LEU A 120 4.24 -4.89 -1.60
C LEU A 120 2.86 -4.43 -1.16
N VAL A 121 2.46 -3.27 -1.64
CA VAL A 121 1.07 -2.85 -1.61
C VAL A 121 0.49 -3.18 -2.97
N LEU A 122 -0.56 -3.99 -3.02
CA LEU A 122 -1.23 -4.31 -4.27
C LEU A 122 -2.69 -3.89 -4.20
N VAL A 123 -3.16 -3.31 -5.30
CA VAL A 123 -4.53 -2.88 -5.43
C VAL A 123 -5.15 -3.67 -6.58
N PRO A 124 -5.73 -4.83 -6.27
CA PRO A 124 -6.41 -5.63 -7.29
C PRO A 124 -7.77 -5.02 -7.62
N SER A 125 -8.32 -5.43 -8.75
CA SER A 125 -9.64 -4.99 -9.19
C SER A 125 -10.74 -5.33 -8.17
N ASP A 126 -10.53 -6.39 -7.39
CA ASP A 126 -11.45 -6.83 -6.34
C ASP A 126 -10.62 -7.36 -5.17
N VAL A 127 -10.51 -6.57 -4.12
CA VAL A 127 -9.67 -6.89 -2.95
C VAL A 127 -10.19 -8.13 -2.23
N GLU A 128 -11.50 -8.24 -2.04
CA GLU A 128 -12.06 -9.39 -1.32
C GLU A 128 -11.85 -10.69 -2.08
N ALA A 129 -12.05 -10.66 -3.41
CA ALA A 129 -11.81 -11.83 -4.24
C ALA A 129 -10.33 -12.23 -4.19
N ALA A 130 -9.43 -11.27 -4.21
CA ALA A 130 -8.01 -11.54 -4.10
C ALA A 130 -7.66 -12.16 -2.76
N LEU A 131 -8.25 -11.67 -1.66
CA LEU A 131 -8.05 -12.26 -0.34
C LEU A 131 -8.50 -13.72 -0.31
N ASP A 132 -9.65 -14.02 -0.91
CA ASP A 132 -10.14 -15.39 -0.96
C ASP A 132 -9.19 -16.31 -1.72
N VAL A 133 -8.66 -15.84 -2.85
CA VAL A 133 -7.67 -16.59 -3.63
C VAL A 133 -6.43 -16.88 -2.80
N LEU A 134 -5.91 -15.87 -2.11
CA LEU A 134 -4.71 -16.03 -1.28
C LEU A 134 -4.95 -16.95 -0.09
N LYS A 135 -6.12 -16.90 0.51
CA LYS A 135 -6.48 -17.80 1.60
C LYS A 135 -6.55 -19.25 1.15
N GLN A 136 -7.06 -19.49 -0.04
CA GLN A 136 -7.18 -20.84 -0.58
C GLN A 136 -5.84 -21.44 -1.00
N ASP A 137 -4.86 -20.61 -1.30
CA ASP A 137 -3.53 -21.03 -1.74
C ASP A 137 -2.66 -21.54 -0.57
N ARG A 138 -3.13 -21.43 0.64
CA ARG A 138 -2.37 -21.89 1.82
C ARG A 138 -2.28 -23.40 1.91
#